data_08a616ddd54a73f41471bf96df02eea9
#
_entry.id   08a616ddd54a73f41471bf96df02eea9
#
_cell.length_a   1.000
_cell.length_b   1.000
_cell.length_c   1.000
_cell.angle_alpha   90.00
_cell.angle_beta   90.00
_cell.angle_gamma   90.00
#
_symmetry.space_group_name_H-M   'P 1'
#
loop_
_entity.id
_entity.type
_entity.pdbx_description
1 polymer ?
#
loop_
_entity_poly.entity_id
_entity_poly.type
_entity_poly.pdbx_seq_one_letter_code
_entity_poly.pdbx_strand_id
1 'polypeptide(L)'
;MIPKVMSWKRDAVKDLHDIISSGETLAVIDIHGVPADTMIGMRDGLRDNMAIRVAKKRLMRIAWAQAGKDLDVLEQLFEGAVQPAVVSTSKFNSFEVFSELKKTEAGRAAKPGDISPSDIIVEKQDTGMPPGPIV
;
A
#
# COMPACT_ATOMS: atom_id res chain seq x y z
N MET A 1 -15.20 32.13 9.34
CA MET A 1 -16.00 31.21 8.51
C MET A 1 -15.41 29.80 8.61
N ILE A 2 -16.17 28.84 9.10
CA ILE A 2 -15.71 27.45 9.16
C ILE A 2 -15.80 26.86 7.75
N PRO A 3 -14.69 26.37 7.16
CA PRO A 3 -14.73 25.80 5.81
C PRO A 3 -15.71 24.63 5.76
N LYS A 4 -16.66 24.66 4.83
CA LYS A 4 -17.59 23.57 4.61
C LYS A 4 -16.82 22.34 4.11
N VAL A 5 -16.70 21.31 4.95
CA VAL A 5 -16.07 20.06 4.57
C VAL A 5 -16.93 19.34 3.54
N MET A 6 -16.36 18.98 2.39
CA MET A 6 -17.06 18.25 1.33
C MET A 6 -17.55 16.89 1.85
N SER A 7 -18.76 16.48 1.42
CA SER A 7 -19.39 15.23 1.86
C SER A 7 -18.48 14.02 1.67
N TRP A 8 -17.87 13.86 0.49
CA TRP A 8 -17.00 12.73 0.19
C TRP A 8 -15.82 12.54 1.16
N LYS A 9 -15.33 13.66 1.78
CA LYS A 9 -14.27 13.56 2.79
C LYS A 9 -14.79 12.98 4.11
N ARG A 10 -16.04 13.32 4.47
CA ARG A 10 -16.69 12.76 5.66
C ARG A 10 -16.97 11.29 5.45
N ASP A 11 -17.47 10.94 4.26
CA ASP A 11 -17.77 9.55 3.89
C ASP A 11 -16.47 8.72 3.89
N ALA A 12 -15.38 9.23 3.34
CA ALA A 12 -14.08 8.57 3.37
C ALA A 12 -13.53 8.37 4.79
N VAL A 13 -13.69 9.35 5.69
CA VAL A 13 -13.30 9.21 7.09
C VAL A 13 -14.16 8.19 7.80
N LYS A 14 -15.47 8.17 7.54
CA LYS A 14 -16.38 7.19 8.10
C LYS A 14 -16.02 5.76 7.65
N ASP A 15 -15.83 5.56 6.35
CA ASP A 15 -15.42 4.27 5.80
C ASP A 15 -14.10 3.77 6.42
N LEU A 16 -13.12 4.68 6.55
CA LEU A 16 -11.85 4.35 7.20
C LEU A 16 -12.03 4.00 8.67
N HIS A 17 -12.83 4.77 9.40
CA HIS A 17 -13.14 4.52 10.80
C HIS A 17 -13.78 3.14 10.98
N ASP A 18 -14.75 2.79 10.14
CA ASP A 18 -15.47 1.51 10.22
C ASP A 18 -14.50 0.34 9.95
N ILE A 19 -13.59 0.48 8.97
CA ILE A 19 -12.56 -0.51 8.65
C ILE A 19 -11.55 -0.64 9.80
N ILE A 20 -11.08 0.45 10.38
CA ILE A 20 -10.12 0.45 11.48
C ILE A 20 -10.73 -0.15 12.75
N SER A 21 -12.01 0.11 13.00
CA SER A 21 -12.72 -0.36 14.20
C SER A 21 -13.13 -1.83 14.09
N SER A 22 -13.37 -2.35 12.89
CA SER A 22 -13.84 -3.71 12.68
C SER A 22 -12.73 -4.78 12.69
N GLY A 23 -11.49 -4.39 12.44
CA GLY A 23 -10.36 -5.33 12.35
C GLY A 23 -9.62 -5.49 13.67
N GLU A 24 -9.21 -6.72 13.96
CA GLU A 24 -8.34 -7.03 15.10
C GLU A 24 -6.87 -6.74 14.76
N THR A 25 -6.47 -7.04 13.53
CA THR A 25 -5.13 -6.77 13.01
C THR A 25 -5.19 -5.60 12.02
N LEU A 26 -4.38 -4.58 12.28
CA LEU A 26 -4.23 -3.41 11.41
C LEU A 26 -2.80 -3.34 10.90
N ALA A 27 -2.66 -3.02 9.62
CA ALA A 27 -1.37 -2.79 8.99
C ALA A 27 -1.42 -1.56 8.08
N VAL A 28 -0.27 -0.99 7.83
CA VAL A 28 -0.09 0.07 6.81
C VAL A 28 0.88 -0.47 5.77
N ILE A 29 0.49 -0.40 4.51
CA ILE A 29 1.33 -0.77 3.37
C ILE A 29 1.59 0.46 2.51
N ASP A 30 2.77 0.54 1.91
CA ASP A 30 3.06 1.55 0.89
C ASP A 30 2.80 0.96 -0.50
N ILE A 31 1.88 1.58 -1.23
CA ILE A 31 1.51 1.16 -2.58
C ILE A 31 2.19 2.01 -3.66
N HIS A 32 3.17 2.82 -3.28
CA HIS A 32 3.89 3.66 -4.24
C HIS A 32 4.55 2.82 -5.32
N GLY A 33 4.29 3.18 -6.58
CA GLY A 33 4.84 2.47 -7.73
C GLY A 33 4.17 1.15 -8.10
N VAL A 34 3.15 0.70 -7.34
CA VAL A 34 2.37 -0.49 -7.71
C VAL A 34 1.48 -0.18 -8.90
N PRO A 35 1.52 -0.96 -10.00
CA PRO A 35 0.62 -0.80 -11.13
C PRO A 35 -0.85 -0.95 -10.73
N ALA A 36 -1.75 -0.23 -11.42
CA ALA A 36 -3.18 -0.23 -11.07
C ALA A 36 -3.84 -1.60 -11.26
N ASP A 37 -3.47 -2.33 -12.29
CA ASP A 37 -3.93 -3.70 -12.56
C ASP A 37 -3.51 -4.67 -11.45
N THR A 38 -2.26 -4.61 -11.02
CA THR A 38 -1.74 -5.38 -9.88
C THR A 38 -2.51 -5.05 -8.59
N MET A 39 -2.78 -3.77 -8.36
CA MET A 39 -3.53 -3.32 -7.18
C MET A 39 -4.98 -3.81 -7.19
N ILE A 40 -5.63 -3.82 -8.35
CA ILE A 40 -6.99 -4.36 -8.52
C ILE A 40 -6.97 -5.87 -8.25
N GLY A 41 -6.06 -6.61 -8.88
CA GLY A 41 -5.95 -8.06 -8.69
C GLY A 41 -5.66 -8.45 -7.23
N MET A 42 -4.78 -7.71 -6.56
CA MET A 42 -4.50 -7.90 -5.14
C MET A 42 -5.75 -7.66 -4.28
N ARG A 43 -6.48 -6.58 -4.51
CA ARG A 43 -7.71 -6.28 -3.76
C ARG A 43 -8.80 -7.31 -3.99
N ASP A 44 -8.97 -7.78 -5.22
CA ASP A 44 -9.98 -8.78 -5.54
C ASP A 44 -9.64 -10.14 -4.93
N GLY A 45 -8.37 -10.55 -4.97
CA GLY A 45 -7.92 -11.81 -4.39
C GLY A 45 -7.96 -11.85 -2.85
N LEU A 46 -7.83 -10.69 -2.20
CA LEU A 46 -7.79 -10.58 -0.74
C LEU A 46 -9.10 -10.08 -0.11
N ARG A 47 -10.09 -9.69 -0.93
CA ARG A 47 -11.35 -9.06 -0.48
C ARG A 47 -12.08 -9.82 0.62
N ASP A 48 -12.10 -11.15 0.54
CA ASP A 48 -12.83 -11.99 1.49
C ASP A 48 -12.11 -12.14 2.84
N ASN A 49 -10.84 -11.80 2.88
CA ASN A 49 -9.96 -12.02 4.01
C ASN A 49 -9.49 -10.74 4.68
N MET A 50 -9.29 -9.67 3.92
CA MET A 50 -8.85 -8.39 4.45
C MET A 50 -9.40 -7.21 3.65
N ALA A 51 -9.61 -6.09 4.33
CA ALA A 51 -10.00 -4.83 3.71
C ALA A 51 -8.76 -3.96 3.48
N ILE A 52 -8.57 -3.50 2.24
CA ILE A 52 -7.49 -2.59 1.87
C ILE A 52 -8.11 -1.27 1.43
N ARG A 53 -7.76 -0.18 2.09
CA ARG A 53 -8.27 1.15 1.77
C ARG A 53 -7.16 2.17 1.61
N VAL A 54 -7.13 2.77 0.44
CA VAL A 54 -6.22 3.87 0.11
C VAL A 54 -6.89 5.20 0.41
N ALA A 55 -6.20 6.08 1.12
CA ALA A 55 -6.67 7.42 1.39
C ALA A 55 -5.51 8.39 1.64
N LYS A 56 -5.81 9.68 1.69
CA LYS A 56 -4.81 10.68 2.08
C LYS A 56 -4.42 10.50 3.55
N LYS A 57 -3.13 10.61 3.87
CA LYS A 57 -2.60 10.53 5.25
C LYS A 57 -3.41 11.34 6.26
N ARG A 58 -3.84 12.55 5.88
CA ARG A 58 -4.66 13.41 6.76
C ARG A 58 -6.00 12.79 7.13
N LEU A 59 -6.69 12.14 6.18
CA LEU A 59 -7.97 11.48 6.46
C LEU A 59 -7.77 10.23 7.31
N MET A 60 -6.69 9.50 7.08
CA MET A 60 -6.31 8.35 7.91
C MET A 60 -6.05 8.76 9.36
N ARG A 61 -5.34 9.87 9.60
CA ARG A 61 -5.11 10.39 10.97
C ARG A 61 -6.42 10.72 11.68
N ILE A 62 -7.35 11.36 10.99
CA ILE A 62 -8.66 11.70 11.58
C ILE A 62 -9.42 10.44 11.95
N ALA A 63 -9.52 9.47 11.04
CA ALA A 63 -10.21 8.22 11.27
C ALA A 63 -9.57 7.40 12.40
N TRP A 64 -8.23 7.37 12.45
CA TRP A 64 -7.47 6.68 13.48
C TRP A 64 -7.70 7.25 14.88
N ALA A 65 -7.69 8.59 15.00
CA ALA A 65 -8.00 9.29 16.23
C ALA A 65 -9.46 9.05 16.67
N GLN A 66 -10.41 9.08 15.74
CA GLN A 66 -11.82 8.79 16.04
C GLN A 66 -12.03 7.34 16.50
N ALA A 67 -11.23 6.41 16.04
CA ALA A 67 -11.25 5.02 16.48
C ALA A 67 -10.56 4.80 17.85
N GLY A 68 -10.08 5.86 18.48
CA GLY A 68 -9.41 5.79 19.79
C GLY A 68 -8.04 5.12 19.74
N LYS A 69 -7.40 5.07 18.58
CA LYS A 69 -6.06 4.49 18.41
C LYS A 69 -4.98 5.54 18.59
N ASP A 70 -3.79 5.09 19.00
CA ASP A 70 -2.64 5.95 19.22
C ASP A 70 -2.09 6.51 17.91
N LEU A 71 -2.03 7.84 17.80
CA LEU A 71 -1.52 8.54 16.62
C LEU A 71 0.00 8.42 16.48
N ASP A 72 0.74 8.29 17.56
CA ASP A 72 2.20 8.17 17.51
C ASP A 72 2.59 6.86 16.81
N VAL A 73 1.83 5.79 17.04
CA VAL A 73 2.00 4.51 16.33
C VAL A 73 1.73 4.70 14.83
N LEU A 74 0.68 5.43 14.47
CA LEU A 74 0.36 5.69 13.07
C LEU A 74 1.46 6.50 12.37
N GLU A 75 2.01 7.51 13.03
CA GLU A 75 3.10 8.33 12.47
C GLU A 75 4.36 7.50 12.23
N GLN A 76 4.70 6.58 13.14
CA GLN A 76 5.79 5.63 12.93
C GLN A 76 5.54 4.73 11.71
N LEU A 77 4.30 4.26 11.52
CA LEU A 77 3.91 3.46 10.36
C LEU A 77 3.93 4.26 9.05
N PHE A 78 3.79 5.58 9.11
CA PHE A 78 3.89 6.45 7.95
C PHE A 78 5.32 6.87 7.60
N GLU A 79 6.28 6.57 8.45
CA GLU A 79 7.68 6.88 8.20
C GLU A 79 8.18 6.16 6.93
N GLY A 80 8.71 6.94 5.99
CA GLY A 80 9.16 6.42 4.69
C GLY A 80 8.05 6.07 3.68
N ALA A 81 6.79 5.98 4.09
CA ALA A 81 5.70 5.69 3.17
C ALA A 81 5.32 6.91 2.33
N VAL A 82 5.32 6.75 1.02
CA VAL A 82 4.92 7.79 0.05
C VAL A 82 3.40 7.77 -0.14
N GLN A 83 2.84 6.59 -0.38
CA GLN A 83 1.41 6.40 -0.67
C GLN A 83 0.83 5.27 0.20
N PRO A 84 0.54 5.55 1.48
CA PRO A 84 0.07 4.53 2.40
C PRO A 84 -1.36 4.07 2.09
N ALA A 85 -1.61 2.80 2.36
CA ALA A 85 -2.93 2.19 2.43
C ALA A 85 -3.10 1.48 3.77
N VAL A 86 -4.29 1.56 4.35
CA VAL A 86 -4.65 0.83 5.57
C VAL A 86 -5.19 -0.54 5.20
N VAL A 87 -4.68 -1.54 5.86
CA VAL A 87 -5.15 -2.93 5.79
C VAL A 87 -5.75 -3.30 7.13
N SER A 88 -6.92 -3.90 7.11
CA SER A 88 -7.63 -4.36 8.31
C SER A 88 -8.16 -5.77 8.08
N THR A 89 -7.97 -6.65 9.06
CA THR A 89 -8.47 -8.02 9.04
C THR A 89 -8.77 -8.52 10.44
N SER A 90 -9.75 -9.42 10.53
CA SER A 90 -10.03 -10.21 11.73
C SER A 90 -9.74 -11.71 11.54
N LYS A 91 -9.27 -12.09 10.35
CA LYS A 91 -8.99 -13.50 10.01
C LYS A 91 -7.52 -13.87 10.14
N PHE A 92 -6.62 -12.90 9.98
CA PHE A 92 -5.18 -13.12 9.93
C PHE A 92 -4.45 -12.35 11.03
N ASN A 93 -3.42 -12.96 11.56
CA ASN A 93 -2.44 -12.28 12.41
C ASN A 93 -1.44 -11.47 11.55
N SER A 94 -0.59 -10.68 12.19
CA SER A 94 0.36 -9.79 11.51
C SER A 94 1.32 -10.54 10.56
N PHE A 95 1.77 -11.75 10.93
CA PHE A 95 2.67 -12.54 10.10
C PHE A 95 1.96 -13.13 8.89
N GLU A 96 0.71 -13.56 9.06
CA GLU A 96 -0.12 -14.07 7.97
C GLU A 96 -0.47 -12.96 6.98
N VAL A 97 -0.82 -11.75 7.48
CA VAL A 97 -1.04 -10.57 6.62
C VAL A 97 0.19 -10.29 5.76
N PHE A 98 1.38 -10.30 6.37
CA PHE A 98 2.63 -10.10 5.62
C PHE A 98 2.84 -11.19 4.57
N SER A 99 2.62 -12.45 4.93
CA SER A 99 2.80 -13.58 4.02
C SER A 99 1.81 -13.54 2.84
N GLU A 100 0.55 -13.19 3.09
CA GLU A 100 -0.47 -13.06 2.04
C GLU A 100 -0.17 -11.89 1.10
N LEU A 101 0.25 -10.75 1.62
CA LEU A 101 0.65 -9.61 0.81
C LEU A 101 1.91 -9.91 -0.02
N LYS A 102 2.86 -10.64 0.54
CA LYS A 102 4.07 -11.05 -0.18
C LYS A 102 3.78 -11.99 -1.36
N LYS A 103 2.76 -12.83 -1.28
CA LYS A 103 2.31 -13.67 -2.41
C LYS A 103 1.78 -12.86 -3.60
N THR A 104 1.35 -11.62 -3.37
CA THR A 104 0.86 -10.71 -4.41
C THR A 104 1.97 -9.86 -5.02
N GLU A 105 3.22 -10.05 -4.60
CA GLU A 105 4.37 -9.34 -5.15
C GLU A 105 4.50 -9.63 -6.66
N ALA A 106 4.56 -8.58 -7.46
CA ALA A 106 4.67 -8.67 -8.91
C ALA A 106 5.75 -7.71 -9.40
N GLY A 107 6.56 -8.19 -10.35
CA GLY A 107 7.53 -7.34 -11.04
C GLY A 107 6.84 -6.34 -11.97
N ARG A 108 7.41 -5.16 -12.12
CA ARG A 108 7.03 -4.19 -13.13
C ARG A 108 8.23 -3.71 -13.94
N ALA A 109 7.98 -3.21 -15.14
CA ALA A 109 9.02 -2.55 -15.90
C ALA A 109 9.49 -1.28 -15.18
N ALA A 110 10.80 -1.11 -15.07
CA ALA A 110 11.40 0.09 -14.48
C ALA A 110 11.13 1.32 -15.34
N LYS A 111 10.92 2.46 -14.70
CA LYS A 111 10.76 3.76 -15.34
C LYS A 111 11.98 4.63 -15.06
N PRO A 112 12.29 5.62 -15.90
CA PRO A 112 13.34 6.58 -15.61
C PRO A 112 13.14 7.24 -14.24
N GLY A 113 14.18 7.21 -13.41
CA GLY A 113 14.14 7.75 -12.04
C GLY A 113 13.75 6.75 -10.95
N ASP A 114 13.37 5.52 -11.30
CA ASP A 114 13.14 4.47 -10.31
C ASP A 114 14.46 4.03 -9.68
N ILE A 115 14.41 3.76 -8.39
CA ILE A 115 15.53 3.19 -7.62
C ILE A 115 15.25 1.70 -7.42
N SER A 116 16.22 0.86 -7.81
CA SER A 116 16.10 -0.58 -7.57
C SER A 116 16.15 -0.90 -6.08
N PRO A 117 15.24 -1.75 -5.56
CA PRO A 117 15.25 -2.17 -4.16
C PRO A 117 16.43 -3.11 -3.81
N SER A 118 17.05 -3.69 -4.83
CA SER A 118 18.20 -4.60 -4.68
C SER A 118 19.18 -4.42 -5.82
N ASP A 119 20.41 -4.88 -5.62
CA ASP A 119 21.44 -4.86 -6.66
C ASP A 119 21.05 -5.78 -7.82
N ILE A 120 21.14 -5.27 -9.04
CA ILE A 120 20.90 -6.04 -10.26
C ILE A 120 22.24 -6.44 -10.82
N ILE A 121 22.58 -7.73 -10.73
CA ILE A 121 23.81 -8.29 -11.27
C ILE A 121 23.52 -8.93 -12.62
N VAL A 122 24.14 -8.40 -13.67
CA VAL A 122 24.07 -8.98 -15.01
C VAL A 122 25.41 -9.68 -15.27
N GLU A 123 25.38 -11.01 -15.30
CA GLU A 123 26.57 -11.79 -15.63
C GLU A 123 26.90 -11.66 -17.13
N LYS A 124 28.19 -11.89 -17.47
CA LYS A 124 28.63 -11.89 -18.85
C LYS A 124 27.91 -13.02 -19.61
N GLN A 125 27.11 -12.64 -20.59
CA GLN A 125 26.38 -13.59 -21.44
C GLN A 125 26.36 -13.10 -22.88
N ASP A 126 26.12 -14.03 -23.81
CA ASP A 126 25.94 -13.71 -25.21
C ASP A 126 24.58 -13.02 -25.40
N THR A 127 24.57 -11.86 -26.03
CA THR A 127 23.35 -11.09 -26.28
C THR A 127 22.55 -11.64 -27.48
N GLY A 128 23.13 -12.56 -28.25
CA GLY A 128 22.51 -13.06 -29.48
C GLY A 128 22.38 -12.02 -30.59
N MET A 129 22.93 -10.82 -30.40
CA MET A 129 22.93 -9.76 -31.40
C MET A 129 24.28 -9.73 -32.16
N PRO A 130 24.26 -9.49 -33.48
CA PRO A 130 25.48 -9.30 -34.23
C PRO A 130 26.22 -8.04 -33.74
N PRO A 131 27.58 -8.05 -33.72
CA PRO A 131 28.36 -6.90 -33.31
C PRO A 131 28.04 -5.69 -34.20
N GLY A 132 27.68 -4.59 -33.56
CA GLY A 132 27.28 -3.35 -34.22
C GLY A 132 27.51 -2.12 -33.33
N PRO A 133 27.24 -0.92 -33.82
CA PRO A 133 27.49 0.31 -33.06
C PRO A 133 26.62 0.51 -31.81
N ILE A 134 25.70 -0.41 -31.54
CA ILE A 134 24.76 -0.36 -30.42
C ILE A 134 25.10 -1.44 -29.35
N VAL A 135 26.14 -2.20 -29.51
CA VAL A 135 26.58 -3.25 -28.55
C VAL A 135 27.70 -2.72 -27.68
#